data_f645974f1c16303a66110424dac214bf
#
_entry.id   f645974f1c16303a66110424dac214bf
#
_cell.length_a   1.000
_cell.length_b   1.000
_cell.length_c   1.000
_cell.angle_alpha   90.00
_cell.angle_beta   90.00
_cell.angle_gamma   90.00
#
_symmetry.space_group_name_H-M   'P 1'
#
loop_
_entity.id
_entity.type
_entity.pdbx_description
1 polymer ?
#
loop_
_entity_poly.entity_id
_entity_poly.type
_entity_poly.pdbx_seq_one_letter_code
_entity_poly.pdbx_strand_id
1 'polypeptide(L)'
;APGSKSTHLAELTNDSAEIIAVDRSAKRLKILQSNLERLNLKSVNTLKADATSLIELNPKFISYFDKILLDAPCSGIGTLSRNPDSRWSLSKEKIKSLTLLQEKLLESIFPLLKKDGTLVYSTCTICPDENNLLIERFIEKNKTLKLVSQKQILPSLDYPGDGFYSAIISYKS
;
A
#
# COMPACT_ATOMS: atom_id res chain seq x y z
N ALA A 1 7.23 2.37 -5.41
CA ALA A 1 7.78 2.79 -6.70
C ALA A 1 7.06 2.07 -7.86
N PRO A 2 6.96 2.65 -9.05
CA PRO A 2 7.83 3.69 -9.63
C PRO A 2 7.52 5.14 -9.20
N GLY A 3 6.54 5.37 -8.33
CA GLY A 3 6.46 6.63 -7.64
C GLY A 3 5.20 7.47 -7.84
N SER A 4 4.23 7.06 -8.66
CA SER A 4 3.02 7.85 -8.92
C SER A 4 2.27 8.26 -7.63
N LYS A 5 2.15 7.35 -6.66
CA LYS A 5 1.52 7.67 -5.37
C LYS A 5 2.40 8.58 -4.50
N SER A 6 3.73 8.35 -4.47
CA SER A 6 4.65 9.16 -3.67
C SER A 6 4.77 10.59 -4.20
N THR A 7 4.86 10.77 -5.53
CA THR A 7 4.90 12.12 -6.14
C THR A 7 3.57 12.86 -5.92
N HIS A 8 2.44 12.16 -6.10
CA HIS A 8 1.12 12.74 -5.85
C HIS A 8 0.91 13.17 -4.39
N LEU A 9 1.39 12.36 -3.42
CA LEU A 9 1.35 12.76 -2.01
C LEU A 9 2.21 14.00 -1.73
N ALA A 10 3.40 14.10 -2.34
CA ALA A 10 4.24 15.28 -2.21
C ALA A 10 3.56 16.54 -2.80
N GLU A 11 2.96 16.42 -3.99
CA GLU A 11 2.19 17.51 -4.61
C GLU A 11 0.99 17.93 -3.75
N LEU A 12 0.20 16.97 -3.22
CA LEU A 12 -0.95 17.26 -2.34
C LEU A 12 -0.56 17.98 -1.05
N THR A 13 0.67 17.79 -0.59
CA THR A 13 1.19 18.45 0.61
C THR A 13 2.02 19.70 0.30
N ASN A 14 1.99 20.17 -0.95
CA ASN A 14 2.83 21.27 -1.44
C ASN A 14 4.33 21.04 -1.10
N ASP A 15 4.80 19.81 -1.23
CA ASP A 15 6.17 19.36 -0.96
C ASP A 15 6.67 19.70 0.48
N SER A 16 5.74 19.75 1.46
CA SER A 16 6.04 20.14 2.85
C SER A 16 6.08 18.97 3.84
N ALA A 17 5.50 17.81 3.48
CA ALA A 17 5.51 16.63 4.33
C ALA A 17 6.77 15.81 4.13
N GLU A 18 7.37 15.29 5.21
CA GLU A 18 8.43 14.29 5.09
C GLU A 18 7.84 12.95 4.64
N ILE A 19 8.22 12.48 3.45
CA ILE A 19 7.76 11.23 2.87
C ILE A 19 8.92 10.24 2.72
N ILE A 20 8.77 9.04 3.27
CA ILE A 20 9.71 7.93 3.08
C ILE A 20 9.09 6.91 2.15
N ALA A 21 9.60 6.82 0.93
CA ALA A 21 9.15 5.88 -0.08
C ALA A 21 10.00 4.60 -0.06
N VAL A 22 9.41 3.51 0.37
CA VAL A 22 10.08 2.21 0.52
C VAL A 22 9.78 1.30 -0.65
N ASP A 23 10.82 0.70 -1.24
CA ASP A 23 10.69 -0.42 -2.20
C ASP A 23 11.94 -1.32 -2.11
N ARG A 24 11.76 -2.62 -2.28
CA ARG A 24 12.88 -3.59 -2.32
C ARG A 24 13.68 -3.52 -3.62
N SER A 25 13.10 -2.96 -4.68
CA SER A 25 13.71 -2.89 -6.01
C SER A 25 14.49 -1.58 -6.20
N ALA A 26 15.81 -1.65 -6.22
CA ALA A 26 16.66 -0.51 -6.55
C ALA A 26 16.33 0.09 -7.93
N LYS A 27 15.95 -0.75 -8.92
CA LYS A 27 15.54 -0.28 -10.27
C LYS A 27 14.30 0.60 -10.20
N ARG A 28 13.28 0.21 -9.41
CA ARG A 28 12.06 1.02 -9.24
C ARG A 28 12.35 2.33 -8.50
N LEU A 29 13.21 2.29 -7.47
CA LEU A 29 13.62 3.50 -6.75
C LEU A 29 14.38 4.49 -7.63
N LYS A 30 15.22 4.01 -8.56
CA LYS A 30 15.86 4.90 -9.55
C LYS A 30 14.85 5.62 -10.45
N ILE A 31 13.78 4.92 -10.88
CA ILE A 31 12.69 5.53 -11.65
C ILE A 31 11.96 6.58 -10.81
N LEU A 32 11.68 6.28 -9.54
CA LEU A 32 11.10 7.25 -8.61
C LEU A 32 11.99 8.49 -8.49
N GLN A 33 13.30 8.33 -8.25
CA GLN A 33 14.24 9.44 -8.15
C GLN A 33 14.24 10.33 -9.38
N SER A 34 14.28 9.73 -10.59
CA SER A 34 14.17 10.49 -11.83
C SER A 34 12.86 11.28 -11.95
N ASN A 35 11.74 10.71 -11.46
CA ASN A 35 10.46 11.42 -11.41
C ASN A 35 10.47 12.58 -10.41
N LEU A 36 11.07 12.39 -9.22
CA LEU A 36 11.20 13.46 -8.22
C LEU A 36 12.03 14.63 -8.75
N GLU A 37 13.16 14.36 -9.42
CA GLU A 37 13.99 15.37 -10.07
C GLU A 37 13.21 16.12 -11.15
N ARG A 38 12.54 15.40 -12.06
CA ARG A 38 11.73 16.00 -13.13
C ARG A 38 10.60 16.89 -12.61
N LEU A 39 9.99 16.52 -11.47
CA LEU A 39 8.89 17.27 -10.84
C LEU A 39 9.39 18.30 -9.82
N ASN A 40 10.72 18.38 -9.59
CA ASN A 40 11.36 19.23 -8.58
C ASN A 40 10.80 19.05 -7.17
N LEU A 41 10.48 17.80 -6.79
CA LEU A 41 9.98 17.44 -5.46
C LEU A 41 11.15 17.05 -4.55
N LYS A 42 11.21 17.65 -3.35
CA LYS A 42 12.32 17.49 -2.39
C LYS A 42 11.92 16.76 -1.10
N SER A 43 10.64 16.65 -0.83
CA SER A 43 10.09 16.09 0.42
C SER A 43 10.12 14.54 0.46
N VAL A 44 10.46 13.87 -0.65
CA VAL A 44 10.42 12.41 -0.75
C VAL A 44 11.82 11.82 -0.64
N ASN A 45 12.06 11.08 0.42
CA ASN A 45 13.27 10.26 0.62
C ASN A 45 13.01 8.82 0.19
N THR A 46 13.93 8.23 -0.57
CA THR A 46 13.82 6.83 -1.01
C THR A 46 14.58 5.90 -0.08
N LEU A 47 13.99 4.79 0.30
CA LEU A 47 14.61 3.76 1.14
C LEU A 47 14.51 2.39 0.44
N LYS A 48 15.66 1.80 0.12
CA LYS A 48 15.71 0.41 -0.37
C LYS A 48 15.62 -0.54 0.82
N ALA A 49 14.47 -1.14 1.03
CA ALA A 49 14.24 -2.13 2.08
C ALA A 49 13.06 -3.06 1.73
N ASP A 50 13.03 -4.22 2.37
CA ASP A 50 11.83 -5.05 2.45
C ASP A 50 10.94 -4.51 3.57
N ALA A 51 9.69 -4.17 3.25
CA ALA A 51 8.76 -3.61 4.23
C ALA A 51 8.42 -4.61 5.34
N THR A 52 8.60 -5.91 5.13
CA THR A 52 8.40 -6.94 6.16
C THR A 52 9.51 -6.98 7.20
N SER A 53 10.62 -6.28 7.00
CA SER A 53 11.78 -6.23 7.91
C SER A 53 12.13 -4.79 8.34
N LEU A 54 11.24 -3.83 8.12
CA LEU A 54 11.54 -2.41 8.41
C LEU A 54 11.82 -2.14 9.89
N ILE A 55 11.16 -2.81 10.81
CA ILE A 55 11.38 -2.67 12.26
C ILE A 55 12.79 -3.12 12.62
N GLU A 56 13.23 -4.25 12.09
CA GLU A 56 14.55 -4.82 12.35
C GLU A 56 15.67 -3.92 11.80
N LEU A 57 15.48 -3.43 10.58
CA LEU A 57 16.45 -2.57 9.90
C LEU A 57 16.48 -1.14 10.45
N ASN A 58 15.34 -0.64 10.92
CA ASN A 58 15.19 0.72 11.39
C ASN A 58 14.28 0.79 12.64
N PRO A 59 14.75 0.36 13.83
CA PRO A 59 13.92 0.35 15.06
C PRO A 59 13.38 1.74 15.43
N LYS A 60 14.04 2.82 14.99
CA LYS A 60 13.59 4.20 15.20
C LYS A 60 12.26 4.53 14.52
N PHE A 61 11.80 3.71 13.59
CA PHE A 61 10.52 3.91 12.93
C PHE A 61 9.31 3.40 13.73
N ILE A 62 9.52 2.71 14.86
CA ILE A 62 8.42 2.31 15.74
C ILE A 62 7.68 3.55 16.24
N SER A 63 6.36 3.60 16.05
CA SER A 63 5.49 4.73 16.40
C SER A 63 5.97 6.08 15.85
N TYR A 64 6.53 6.07 14.65
CA TYR A 64 7.14 7.26 14.04
C TYR A 64 6.23 7.98 13.05
N PHE A 65 5.45 7.23 12.26
CA PHE A 65 4.68 7.80 11.16
C PHE A 65 3.28 8.25 11.57
N ASP A 66 2.89 9.44 11.15
CA ASP A 66 1.53 9.96 11.29
C ASP A 66 0.58 9.27 10.30
N LYS A 67 1.09 8.96 9.10
CA LYS A 67 0.33 8.29 8.03
C LYS A 67 1.19 7.26 7.32
N ILE A 68 0.60 6.11 7.03
CA ILE A 68 1.23 5.06 6.24
C ILE A 68 0.29 4.71 5.08
N LEU A 69 0.84 4.64 3.86
CA LEU A 69 0.17 4.08 2.69
C LEU A 69 0.84 2.77 2.31
N LEU A 70 0.12 1.67 2.47
CA LEU A 70 0.51 0.36 1.95
C LEU A 70 -0.19 0.11 0.62
N ASP A 71 0.51 0.37 -0.48
CA ASP A 71 0.11 -0.07 -1.81
C ASP A 71 0.59 -1.50 -2.00
N ALA A 72 -0.26 -2.46 -1.62
CA ALA A 72 0.15 -3.84 -1.43
C ALA A 72 0.34 -4.59 -2.76
N PRO A 73 1.36 -5.47 -2.86
CA PRO A 73 1.45 -6.39 -3.99
C PRO A 73 0.21 -7.27 -4.01
N CYS A 74 -0.47 -7.36 -5.15
CA CYS A 74 -1.73 -8.08 -5.29
C CYS A 74 -1.84 -8.80 -6.63
N SER A 75 -2.91 -9.57 -6.82
CA SER A 75 -3.16 -10.31 -8.06
C SER A 75 -3.38 -9.41 -9.29
N GLY A 76 -3.78 -8.14 -9.07
CA GLY A 76 -4.01 -7.18 -10.14
C GLY A 76 -5.27 -7.46 -10.99
N ILE A 77 -6.20 -8.28 -10.51
CA ILE A 77 -7.41 -8.66 -11.28
C ILE A 77 -8.24 -7.42 -11.67
N GLY A 78 -8.18 -6.34 -10.89
CA GLY A 78 -8.86 -5.09 -11.22
C GLY A 78 -8.32 -4.38 -12.46
N THR A 79 -7.13 -4.76 -12.96
CA THR A 79 -6.45 -4.11 -14.09
C THR A 79 -6.47 -4.96 -15.38
N LEU A 80 -7.30 -6.01 -15.44
CA LEU A 80 -7.32 -6.95 -16.58
C LEU A 80 -7.69 -6.28 -17.92
N SER A 81 -8.41 -5.17 -17.89
CA SER A 81 -8.69 -4.37 -19.10
C SER A 81 -7.43 -3.85 -19.77
N ARG A 82 -6.42 -3.48 -18.99
CA ARG A 82 -5.11 -2.98 -19.48
C ARG A 82 -4.02 -4.04 -19.54
N ASN A 83 -4.17 -5.10 -18.75
CA ASN A 83 -3.20 -6.19 -18.61
C ASN A 83 -3.89 -7.55 -18.81
N PRO A 84 -4.47 -7.84 -19.99
CA PRO A 84 -5.29 -9.03 -20.22
C PRO A 84 -4.52 -10.35 -20.04
N ASP A 85 -3.21 -10.34 -20.31
CA ASP A 85 -2.37 -11.52 -20.16
C ASP A 85 -2.19 -11.98 -18.71
N SER A 86 -2.42 -11.08 -17.76
CA SER A 86 -2.34 -11.39 -16.33
C SER A 86 -3.30 -12.51 -15.92
N ARG A 87 -4.42 -12.68 -16.63
CA ARG A 87 -5.40 -13.76 -16.37
C ARG A 87 -4.78 -15.17 -16.43
N TRP A 88 -3.81 -15.35 -17.31
CA TRP A 88 -3.17 -16.66 -17.53
C TRP A 88 -2.18 -17.02 -16.41
N SER A 89 -1.74 -16.03 -15.65
CA SER A 89 -0.81 -16.22 -14.51
C SER A 89 -1.52 -16.34 -13.16
N LEU A 90 -2.85 -16.25 -13.14
CA LEU A 90 -3.64 -16.33 -11.91
C LEU A 90 -3.91 -17.79 -11.54
N SER A 91 -3.67 -18.13 -10.28
CA SER A 91 -4.09 -19.38 -9.67
C SER A 91 -4.55 -19.13 -8.22
N LYS A 92 -5.29 -20.09 -7.66
CA LYS A 92 -5.70 -20.02 -6.24
C LYS A 92 -4.49 -19.97 -5.30
N GLU A 93 -3.44 -20.74 -5.63
CA GLU A 93 -2.19 -20.79 -4.86
C GLU A 93 -1.47 -19.45 -4.88
N LYS A 94 -1.44 -18.77 -6.03
CA LYS A 94 -0.86 -17.44 -6.17
C LYS A 94 -1.64 -16.40 -5.35
N ILE A 95 -2.97 -16.40 -5.42
CA ILE A 95 -3.81 -15.52 -4.61
C ILE A 95 -3.55 -15.77 -3.13
N LYS A 96 -3.52 -17.04 -2.69
CA LYS A 96 -3.23 -17.40 -1.30
C LYS A 96 -1.84 -16.92 -0.85
N SER A 97 -0.81 -17.06 -1.69
CA SER A 97 0.53 -16.58 -1.38
C SER A 97 0.61 -15.06 -1.26
N LEU A 98 -0.14 -14.34 -2.10
CA LEU A 98 -0.24 -12.88 -2.04
C LEU A 98 -0.97 -12.43 -0.78
N THR A 99 -2.08 -13.08 -0.42
CA THR A 99 -2.83 -12.79 0.79
C THR A 99 -1.96 -12.96 2.05
N LEU A 100 -1.17 -14.03 2.13
CA LEU A 100 -0.22 -14.24 3.24
C LEU A 100 0.86 -13.15 3.28
N LEU A 101 1.37 -12.73 2.13
CA LEU A 101 2.35 -11.64 2.06
C LEU A 101 1.74 -10.30 2.50
N GLN A 102 0.50 -10.02 2.07
CA GLN A 102 -0.23 -8.81 2.45
C GLN A 102 -0.49 -8.76 3.96
N GLU A 103 -0.90 -9.90 4.55
CA GLU A 103 -1.08 -10.02 6.01
C GLU A 103 0.24 -9.74 6.74
N LYS A 104 1.35 -10.38 6.32
CA LYS A 104 2.68 -10.13 6.87
C LYS A 104 3.13 -8.67 6.74
N LEU A 105 2.85 -8.04 5.62
CA LEU A 105 3.14 -6.61 5.41
C LEU A 105 2.36 -5.74 6.41
N LEU A 106 1.05 -5.96 6.56
CA LEU A 106 0.22 -5.24 7.53
C LEU A 106 0.76 -5.39 8.95
N GLU A 107 1.07 -6.63 9.38
CA GLU A 107 1.64 -6.93 10.70
C GLU A 107 2.98 -6.23 10.93
N SER A 108 3.82 -6.14 9.89
CA SER A 108 5.16 -5.55 10.00
C SER A 108 5.16 -4.02 9.99
N ILE A 109 4.24 -3.38 9.25
CA ILE A 109 4.24 -1.92 9.14
C ILE A 109 3.34 -1.24 10.18
N PHE A 110 2.35 -1.95 10.72
CA PHE A 110 1.42 -1.38 11.65
C PHE A 110 2.09 -0.81 12.93
N PRO A 111 3.09 -1.47 13.55
CA PRO A 111 3.80 -0.92 14.72
C PRO A 111 4.59 0.36 14.44
N LEU A 112 4.79 0.71 13.16
CA LEU A 112 5.45 1.95 12.75
C LEU A 112 4.54 3.17 12.86
N LEU A 113 3.21 2.93 12.93
CA LEU A 113 2.21 3.97 13.00
C LEU A 113 2.11 4.54 14.42
N LYS A 114 2.02 5.87 14.56
CA LYS A 114 1.68 6.53 15.82
C LYS A 114 0.27 6.14 16.28
N LYS A 115 -0.02 6.29 17.57
CA LYS A 115 -1.33 5.92 18.16
C LYS A 115 -2.50 6.73 17.56
N ASP A 116 -2.28 7.97 17.18
CA ASP A 116 -3.23 8.86 16.51
C ASP A 116 -3.10 8.83 14.98
N GLY A 117 -2.24 7.97 14.49
CA GLY A 117 -1.95 7.83 13.07
C GLY A 117 -3.00 7.08 12.27
N THR A 118 -2.86 7.13 10.95
CA THR A 118 -3.76 6.48 9.99
C THR A 118 -2.99 5.62 9.01
N LEU A 119 -3.40 4.37 8.86
CA LEU A 119 -2.91 3.44 7.85
C LEU A 119 -3.93 3.34 6.72
N VAL A 120 -3.51 3.54 5.49
CA VAL A 120 -4.30 3.26 4.29
C VAL A 120 -3.71 2.01 3.63
N TYR A 121 -4.50 0.97 3.53
CA TYR A 121 -4.23 -0.22 2.74
C TYR A 121 -4.87 -0.06 1.36
N SER A 122 -4.17 -0.40 0.28
CA SER A 122 -4.72 -0.34 -1.07
C SER A 122 -4.24 -1.46 -1.97
N THR A 123 -5.09 -1.88 -2.90
CA THR A 123 -4.79 -2.87 -3.95
C THR A 123 -5.45 -2.49 -5.27
N CYS A 124 -4.89 -2.94 -6.38
CA CYS A 124 -5.53 -2.89 -7.70
C CYS A 124 -6.21 -4.24 -8.05
N THR A 125 -6.76 -4.93 -7.07
CA THR A 125 -7.53 -6.17 -7.27
C THR A 125 -8.97 -6.00 -6.82
N ILE A 126 -9.85 -6.85 -7.36
CA ILE A 126 -11.25 -6.98 -6.93
C ILE A 126 -11.48 -8.28 -6.14
N CYS A 127 -10.41 -9.02 -5.81
CA CYS A 127 -10.49 -10.28 -5.08
C CYS A 127 -10.80 -10.02 -3.59
N PRO A 128 -11.92 -10.53 -3.05
CA PRO A 128 -12.27 -10.31 -1.64
C PRO A 128 -11.22 -10.84 -0.66
N ASP A 129 -10.54 -11.94 -0.98
CA ASP A 129 -9.52 -12.55 -0.13
C ASP A 129 -8.31 -11.63 0.09
N GLU A 130 -8.01 -10.77 -0.89
CA GLU A 130 -6.94 -9.77 -0.83
C GLU A 130 -7.42 -8.40 -0.31
N ASN A 131 -8.74 -8.21 -0.13
CA ASN A 131 -9.39 -6.96 0.20
C ASN A 131 -10.13 -7.02 1.56
N ASN A 132 -11.46 -6.95 1.52
CA ASN A 132 -12.26 -6.86 2.75
C ASN A 132 -12.07 -8.06 3.68
N LEU A 133 -12.01 -9.29 3.17
CA LEU A 133 -11.83 -10.48 4.01
C LEU A 133 -10.45 -10.50 4.69
N LEU A 134 -9.40 -9.99 4.03
CA LEU A 134 -8.08 -9.80 4.64
C LEU A 134 -8.14 -8.79 5.77
N ILE A 135 -8.75 -7.62 5.51
CA ILE A 135 -8.81 -6.52 6.48
C ILE A 135 -9.66 -6.93 7.69
N GLU A 136 -10.79 -7.61 7.49
CA GLU A 136 -11.63 -8.13 8.58
C GLU A 136 -10.82 -9.07 9.48
N ARG A 137 -10.13 -10.07 8.91
CA ARG A 137 -9.25 -10.98 9.69
C ARG A 137 -8.15 -10.23 10.44
N PHE A 138 -7.53 -9.25 9.79
CA PHE A 138 -6.47 -8.45 10.40
C PHE A 138 -6.98 -7.65 11.61
N ILE A 139 -8.14 -6.99 11.49
CA ILE A 139 -8.77 -6.26 12.60
C ILE A 139 -9.22 -7.21 13.73
N GLU A 140 -9.76 -8.38 13.39
CA GLU A 140 -10.17 -9.39 14.40
C GLU A 140 -8.99 -9.88 15.24
N LYS A 141 -7.83 -10.10 14.64
CA LYS A 141 -6.58 -10.47 15.33
C LYS A 141 -6.01 -9.33 16.17
N ASN A 142 -6.20 -8.09 15.76
CA ASN A 142 -5.61 -6.90 16.37
C ASN A 142 -6.67 -6.04 17.05
N LYS A 143 -7.09 -6.43 18.26
CA LYS A 143 -8.21 -5.82 18.99
C LYS A 143 -8.04 -4.33 19.32
N THR A 144 -6.82 -3.81 19.26
CA THR A 144 -6.51 -2.39 19.44
C THR A 144 -6.82 -1.54 18.21
N LEU A 145 -7.18 -2.19 17.07
CA LEU A 145 -7.44 -1.56 15.80
C LEU A 145 -8.92 -1.43 15.51
N LYS A 146 -9.25 -0.48 14.65
CA LYS A 146 -10.57 -0.32 14.03
C LYS A 146 -10.44 -0.04 12.54
N LEU A 147 -11.36 -0.60 11.77
CA LEU A 147 -11.62 -0.18 10.39
C LEU A 147 -12.45 1.12 10.44
N VAL A 148 -11.88 2.20 9.91
CA VAL A 148 -12.56 3.50 9.83
C VAL A 148 -13.51 3.56 8.64
N SER A 149 -12.99 3.13 7.49
CA SER A 149 -13.79 3.03 6.26
C SER A 149 -13.12 2.08 5.27
N GLN A 150 -13.89 1.58 4.32
CA GLN A 150 -13.37 0.83 3.17
C GLN A 150 -14.18 1.15 1.93
N LYS A 151 -13.57 1.03 0.77
CA LYS A 151 -14.21 1.25 -0.52
C LYS A 151 -13.67 0.27 -1.55
N GLN A 152 -14.58 -0.41 -2.24
CA GLN A 152 -14.28 -1.21 -3.43
C GLN A 152 -14.81 -0.44 -4.65
N ILE A 153 -13.98 -0.25 -5.66
CA ILE A 153 -14.35 0.27 -6.97
C ILE A 153 -14.31 -0.91 -7.94
N LEU A 154 -15.39 -1.11 -8.66
CA LEU A 154 -15.50 -2.13 -9.72
C LEU A 154 -15.54 -1.43 -11.08
N PRO A 155 -14.86 -1.96 -12.11
CA PRO A 155 -15.02 -1.49 -13.48
C PRO A 155 -16.47 -1.65 -13.92
N SER A 156 -17.04 -0.65 -14.59
CA SER A 156 -18.38 -0.69 -15.16
C SER A 156 -18.41 0.13 -16.45
N LEU A 157 -19.54 0.11 -17.17
CA LEU A 157 -19.73 0.97 -18.34
C LEU A 157 -19.70 2.45 -17.97
N ASP A 158 -20.22 2.82 -16.80
CA ASP A 158 -20.22 4.20 -16.30
C ASP A 158 -18.86 4.59 -15.68
N TYR A 159 -18.05 3.61 -15.29
CA TYR A 159 -16.70 3.79 -14.75
C TYR A 159 -15.73 2.85 -15.46
N PRO A 160 -15.17 3.24 -16.61
CA PRO A 160 -14.27 2.40 -17.40
C PRO A 160 -12.84 2.31 -16.81
N GLY A 161 -12.62 2.80 -15.58
CA GLY A 161 -11.36 2.70 -14.86
C GLY A 161 -11.07 1.30 -14.34
N ASP A 162 -9.90 1.17 -13.70
CA ASP A 162 -9.49 -0.09 -13.05
C ASP A 162 -10.33 -0.39 -11.81
N GLY A 163 -10.44 -1.68 -11.48
CA GLY A 163 -10.89 -2.12 -10.17
C GLY A 163 -9.85 -1.77 -9.11
N PHE A 164 -10.30 -1.23 -7.98
CA PHE A 164 -9.44 -0.77 -6.91
C PHE A 164 -10.10 -0.96 -5.54
N TYR A 165 -9.30 -1.24 -4.53
CA TYR A 165 -9.77 -1.31 -3.16
C TYR A 165 -8.92 -0.44 -2.25
N SER A 166 -9.54 0.15 -1.25
CA SER A 166 -8.85 0.85 -0.17
C SER A 166 -9.56 0.64 1.17
N ALA A 167 -8.78 0.57 2.24
CA ALA A 167 -9.25 0.52 3.62
C ALA A 167 -8.45 1.49 4.48
N ILE A 168 -9.13 2.23 5.34
CA ILE A 168 -8.53 3.15 6.31
C ILE A 168 -8.62 2.49 7.69
N ILE A 169 -7.48 2.32 8.33
CA ILE A 169 -7.31 1.65 9.62
C ILE A 169 -6.65 2.60 10.61
N SER A 170 -7.10 2.61 11.85
CA SER A 170 -6.50 3.37 12.94
C SER A 170 -6.53 2.59 14.25
N TYR A 171 -5.83 3.07 15.27
CA TYR A 171 -6.05 2.60 16.64
C TYR A 171 -7.46 2.96 17.12
N LYS A 172 -8.00 2.16 18.03
CA LYS A 172 -9.18 2.54 18.82
C LYS A 172 -8.79 3.66 19.77
N SER A 173 -9.64 4.65 19.86
CA SER A 173 -9.54 5.72 20.86
C SER A 173 -9.76 5.17 22.23
#